data_46a8e65ed39647a6e705aa13b4be92d4
#
_entry.id   46a8e65ed39647a6e705aa13b4be92d4
#
_cell.length_a   1.000
_cell.length_b   1.000
_cell.length_c   1.000
_cell.angle_alpha   90.00
_cell.angle_beta   90.00
_cell.angle_gamma   90.00
#
_symmetry.space_group_name_H-M   'P 1'
#
loop_
_entity.id
_entity.type
_entity.pdbx_description
1 polymer ?
#
loop_
_entity_poly.entity_id
_entity_poly.type
_entity_poly.pdbx_seq_one_letter_code
_entity_poly.pdbx_strand_id
1 'polypeptide(L)'
;DEPHPLPQTAPHLVSRFYQERNGKYSISTIDRGIQTQIENAAERWSNEFNRSDIRNLAILVIDIRTNQVVAYCGNVNFERKQAGNQVDVIQAPRSTGSILKPFLYYAMLQEGSLLPHTLLPDIPININGFTPQNFSLQFEGAVPASEALARSLNIPAVTMLQRYGVPKFHTFLRQIGLKTINRPASHYGLSLILGGAEATLWDVTNAYAYMGRSLLQLPQTECSLLLADAEGSGESEVFASGKSTDTFQPGAVWQTFNALTEVNRPEEIDWKSIPSMHPIAWKTGTSHGFRDAWAVGVTPHYTVGVWVGNATGEGKPGLVGARTAGPVLFDVFSLLPPTRWFKRPGDVFVKAEVCRKSGHLKGRFCEETDTLLILPAGLKT
;
A
#
# COMPACT_ATOMS: atom_id res chain seq x y z
N ASP A 1 21.17 -12.04 -42.74
CA ASP A 1 21.18 -11.51 -41.36
C ASP A 1 19.74 -11.40 -40.90
N GLU A 2 19.33 -12.24 -39.95
CA GLU A 2 18.05 -12.05 -39.27
C GLU A 2 18.16 -10.79 -38.40
N PRO A 3 17.16 -9.89 -38.46
CA PRO A 3 17.19 -8.71 -37.64
C PRO A 3 17.17 -9.13 -36.15
N HIS A 4 18.15 -8.68 -35.39
CA HIS A 4 18.16 -8.89 -33.95
C HIS A 4 16.91 -8.24 -33.35
N PRO A 5 16.18 -8.94 -32.47
CA PRO A 5 15.02 -8.35 -31.79
C PRO A 5 15.48 -7.12 -31.00
N LEU A 6 14.72 -6.04 -31.10
CA LEU A 6 14.96 -4.84 -30.28
C LEU A 6 14.85 -5.20 -28.78
N PRO A 7 15.71 -4.63 -27.91
CA PRO A 7 15.58 -4.83 -26.47
C PRO A 7 14.19 -4.45 -26.00
N GLN A 8 13.48 -5.38 -25.37
CA GLN A 8 12.14 -5.15 -24.83
C GLN A 8 12.25 -4.84 -23.34
N THR A 9 12.39 -3.57 -23.01
CA THR A 9 12.34 -3.07 -21.64
C THR A 9 10.96 -2.50 -21.37
N ALA A 10 10.34 -2.84 -20.24
CA ALA A 10 9.01 -2.41 -19.83
C ALA A 10 7.91 -2.58 -20.90
N PRO A 11 7.72 -3.78 -21.48
CA PRO A 11 6.90 -3.96 -22.69
C PRO A 11 5.42 -3.55 -22.47
N HIS A 12 4.87 -3.73 -21.28
CA HIS A 12 3.51 -3.28 -20.96
C HIS A 12 3.39 -1.76 -20.98
N LEU A 13 4.41 -1.04 -20.47
CA LEU A 13 4.45 0.42 -20.52
C LEU A 13 4.57 0.92 -21.97
N VAL A 14 5.42 0.27 -22.78
CA VAL A 14 5.55 0.58 -24.21
C VAL A 14 4.22 0.39 -24.93
N SER A 15 3.54 -0.74 -24.71
CA SER A 15 2.22 -1.01 -25.29
C SER A 15 1.18 0.03 -24.86
N ARG A 16 1.19 0.44 -23.60
CA ARG A 16 0.32 1.48 -23.06
C ARG A 16 0.59 2.82 -23.75
N PHE A 17 1.83 3.28 -23.81
CA PHE A 17 2.19 4.55 -24.46
C PHE A 17 1.87 4.54 -25.97
N TYR A 18 2.09 3.41 -26.65
CA TYR A 18 1.73 3.26 -28.05
C TYR A 18 0.22 3.51 -28.27
N GLN A 19 -0.63 2.96 -27.42
CA GLN A 19 -2.09 3.13 -27.49
C GLN A 19 -2.54 4.54 -27.09
N GLU A 20 -2.04 5.07 -25.97
CA GLU A 20 -2.45 6.36 -25.42
C GLU A 20 -1.93 7.55 -26.24
N ARG A 21 -0.78 7.39 -26.91
CA ARG A 21 -0.09 8.46 -27.64
C ARG A 21 -0.02 8.24 -29.14
N ASN A 22 -0.79 7.30 -29.68
CA ASN A 22 -0.82 7.02 -31.12
C ASN A 22 0.58 6.81 -31.75
N GLY A 23 1.46 6.10 -31.05
CA GLY A 23 2.82 5.79 -31.50
C GLY A 23 3.82 6.96 -31.47
N LYS A 24 3.48 8.10 -30.85
CA LYS A 24 4.40 9.23 -30.73
C LYS A 24 5.60 8.87 -29.83
N TYR A 25 6.75 9.44 -30.16
CA TYR A 25 7.96 9.32 -29.34
C TYR A 25 7.72 9.85 -27.92
N SER A 26 8.18 9.13 -26.92
CA SER A 26 7.97 9.46 -25.51
C SER A 26 9.26 9.22 -24.72
N ILE A 27 9.61 10.15 -23.84
CA ILE A 27 10.74 10.00 -22.91
C ILE A 27 10.16 9.68 -21.55
N SER A 28 10.37 8.45 -21.06
CA SER A 28 9.87 8.02 -19.75
C SER A 28 10.82 8.39 -18.61
N THR A 29 10.27 8.38 -17.37
CA THR A 29 11.04 8.58 -16.15
C THR A 29 11.75 7.30 -15.67
N ILE A 30 11.59 6.20 -16.38
CA ILE A 30 12.13 4.89 -16.01
C ILE A 30 13.66 4.93 -15.94
N ASP A 31 14.23 4.55 -14.80
CA ASP A 31 15.65 4.30 -14.66
C ASP A 31 15.99 2.93 -15.26
N ARG A 32 16.83 2.91 -16.30
CA ARG A 32 17.17 1.67 -17.01
C ARG A 32 17.83 0.64 -16.11
N GLY A 33 18.68 1.08 -15.19
CA GLY A 33 19.41 0.18 -14.27
C GLY A 33 18.47 -0.49 -13.30
N ILE A 34 17.61 0.32 -12.65
CA ILE A 34 16.59 -0.17 -11.71
C ILE A 34 15.60 -1.07 -12.45
N GLN A 35 15.08 -0.64 -13.60
CA GLN A 35 14.11 -1.43 -14.39
C GLN A 35 14.67 -2.83 -14.71
N THR A 36 15.91 -2.90 -15.20
CA THR A 36 16.54 -4.19 -15.56
C THR A 36 16.66 -5.11 -14.33
N GLN A 37 17.05 -4.56 -13.18
CA GLN A 37 17.15 -5.34 -11.95
C GLN A 37 15.77 -5.85 -11.48
N ILE A 38 14.74 -5.01 -11.59
CA ILE A 38 13.36 -5.36 -11.22
C ILE A 38 12.78 -6.43 -12.17
N GLU A 39 13.01 -6.32 -13.47
CA GLU A 39 12.57 -7.35 -14.44
C GLU A 39 13.25 -8.69 -14.17
N ASN A 40 14.56 -8.70 -13.90
CA ASN A 40 15.27 -9.92 -13.52
C ASN A 40 14.73 -10.54 -12.22
N ALA A 41 14.42 -9.71 -11.23
CA ALA A 41 13.79 -10.19 -9.99
C ALA A 41 12.39 -10.75 -10.26
N ALA A 42 11.58 -10.06 -11.05
CA ALA A 42 10.24 -10.49 -11.43
C ALA A 42 10.26 -11.84 -12.18
N GLU A 43 11.23 -12.05 -13.06
CA GLU A 43 11.40 -13.32 -13.78
C GLU A 43 11.77 -14.45 -12.83
N ARG A 44 12.72 -14.27 -11.91
CA ARG A 44 13.09 -15.27 -10.89
C ARG A 44 11.87 -15.67 -10.07
N TRP A 45 11.12 -14.71 -9.55
CA TRP A 45 9.92 -14.97 -8.76
C TRP A 45 8.81 -15.62 -9.56
N SER A 46 8.62 -15.22 -10.83
CA SER A 46 7.67 -15.85 -11.74
C SER A 46 7.97 -17.33 -11.92
N ASN A 47 9.25 -17.70 -12.11
CA ASN A 47 9.66 -19.09 -12.25
C ASN A 47 9.39 -19.90 -10.98
N GLU A 48 9.53 -19.30 -9.79
CA GLU A 48 9.17 -19.94 -8.52
C GLU A 48 7.66 -20.13 -8.38
N PHE A 49 6.89 -19.07 -8.65
CA PHE A 49 5.43 -19.08 -8.52
C PHE A 49 4.74 -20.00 -9.54
N ASN A 50 5.31 -20.17 -10.72
CA ASN A 50 4.78 -21.07 -11.74
C ASN A 50 4.67 -22.52 -11.26
N ARG A 51 5.50 -22.96 -10.28
CA ARG A 51 5.41 -24.27 -9.65
C ARG A 51 4.12 -24.49 -8.88
N SER A 52 3.46 -23.40 -8.49
CA SER A 52 2.18 -23.40 -7.77
C SER A 52 1.02 -22.85 -8.61
N ASP A 53 1.17 -22.84 -9.96
CA ASP A 53 0.19 -22.28 -10.90
C ASP A 53 -0.19 -20.82 -10.63
N ILE A 54 0.71 -20.02 -10.05
CA ILE A 54 0.59 -18.58 -9.92
C ILE A 54 1.42 -17.98 -11.04
N ARG A 55 0.78 -17.23 -11.97
CA ARG A 55 1.33 -16.95 -13.30
C ARG A 55 1.64 -15.49 -13.55
N ASN A 56 1.13 -14.58 -12.72
CA ASN A 56 1.24 -13.16 -12.98
C ASN A 56 1.80 -12.43 -11.76
N LEU A 57 2.66 -11.46 -12.02
CA LEU A 57 3.34 -10.62 -11.04
C LEU A 57 3.50 -9.22 -11.62
N ALA A 58 3.14 -8.20 -10.88
CA ALA A 58 3.38 -6.80 -11.24
C ALA A 58 4.13 -6.07 -10.14
N ILE A 59 5.05 -5.19 -10.54
CA ILE A 59 5.88 -4.37 -9.64
C ILE A 59 5.90 -2.93 -10.13
N LEU A 60 5.64 -1.99 -9.23
CA LEU A 60 5.73 -0.56 -9.47
C LEU A 60 6.66 0.08 -8.44
N VAL A 61 7.65 0.85 -8.89
CA VAL A 61 8.58 1.57 -8.02
C VAL A 61 8.49 3.07 -8.30
N ILE A 62 8.21 3.85 -7.26
CA ILE A 62 8.12 5.31 -7.30
C ILE A 62 9.23 5.90 -6.43
N ASP A 63 10.08 6.78 -6.98
CA ASP A 63 10.92 7.68 -6.17
C ASP A 63 10.03 8.82 -5.67
N ILE A 64 9.78 8.83 -4.35
CA ILE A 64 8.86 9.80 -3.72
C ILE A 64 9.44 11.20 -3.59
N ARG A 65 10.75 11.38 -3.76
CA ARG A 65 11.41 12.70 -3.71
C ARG A 65 11.22 13.44 -5.03
N THR A 66 11.46 12.74 -6.14
CA THR A 66 11.26 13.29 -7.49
C THR A 66 9.83 13.17 -7.97
N ASN A 67 9.02 12.36 -7.31
CA ASN A 67 7.66 12.00 -7.72
C ASN A 67 7.59 11.32 -9.08
N GLN A 68 8.54 10.46 -9.37
CA GLN A 68 8.68 9.78 -10.65
C GLN A 68 8.63 8.27 -10.50
N VAL A 69 8.00 7.61 -11.45
CA VAL A 69 8.10 6.15 -11.58
C VAL A 69 9.48 5.80 -12.14
N VAL A 70 10.25 5.01 -11.39
CA VAL A 70 11.60 4.59 -11.78
C VAL A 70 11.67 3.15 -12.27
N ALA A 71 10.63 2.32 -11.98
CA ALA A 71 10.47 1.01 -12.58
C ALA A 71 8.98 0.63 -12.72
N TYR A 72 8.67 -0.03 -13.83
CA TYR A 72 7.32 -0.44 -14.23
C TYR A 72 7.35 -1.84 -14.83
N CYS A 73 7.05 -2.85 -14.03
CA CYS A 73 6.85 -4.22 -14.49
C CYS A 73 5.34 -4.52 -14.45
N GLY A 74 4.64 -4.30 -15.59
CA GLY A 74 3.18 -4.45 -15.68
C GLY A 74 2.71 -5.89 -15.53
N ASN A 75 3.55 -6.83 -15.90
CA ASN A 75 3.39 -8.27 -15.74
C ASN A 75 4.69 -8.98 -16.16
N VAL A 76 4.74 -10.31 -16.00
CA VAL A 76 5.87 -11.16 -16.42
C VAL A 76 5.57 -11.90 -17.72
N ASN A 77 6.64 -12.39 -18.39
CA ASN A 77 6.54 -13.23 -19.59
C ASN A 77 5.67 -12.65 -20.73
N PHE A 78 5.83 -11.36 -21.05
CA PHE A 78 5.01 -10.63 -22.02
C PHE A 78 4.86 -11.35 -23.39
N GLU A 79 5.92 -11.99 -23.90
CA GLU A 79 5.93 -12.70 -25.17
C GLU A 79 5.08 -13.98 -25.17
N ARG A 80 4.86 -14.57 -23.99
CA ARG A 80 4.02 -15.76 -23.86
C ARG A 80 2.56 -15.35 -23.86
N LYS A 81 1.83 -15.59 -24.94
CA LYS A 81 0.39 -15.31 -25.08
C LYS A 81 -0.50 -16.12 -24.12
N GLN A 82 0.08 -16.81 -23.15
CA GLN A 82 -0.64 -17.67 -22.20
C GLN A 82 -0.98 -16.88 -20.92
N ALA A 83 -2.07 -17.27 -20.27
CA ALA A 83 -2.42 -16.89 -18.90
C ALA A 83 -2.51 -15.39 -18.60
N GLY A 84 -2.87 -14.56 -19.59
CA GLY A 84 -3.06 -13.13 -19.39
C GLY A 84 -1.77 -12.32 -19.19
N ASN A 85 -0.63 -12.83 -19.65
CA ASN A 85 0.68 -12.15 -19.51
C ASN A 85 0.76 -10.79 -20.20
N GLN A 86 -0.10 -10.53 -21.18
CA GLN A 86 -0.20 -9.23 -21.88
C GLN A 86 -1.06 -8.20 -21.11
N VAL A 87 -1.75 -8.62 -20.06
CA VAL A 87 -2.51 -7.69 -19.21
C VAL A 87 -1.55 -6.84 -18.39
N ASP A 88 -1.68 -5.53 -18.54
CA ASP A 88 -1.01 -4.58 -17.63
C ASP A 88 -1.75 -4.58 -16.28
N VAL A 89 -1.23 -5.37 -15.34
CA VAL A 89 -1.85 -5.54 -14.03
C VAL A 89 -1.68 -4.28 -13.15
N ILE A 90 -0.70 -3.42 -13.43
CA ILE A 90 -0.55 -2.15 -12.71
C ILE A 90 -1.80 -1.29 -12.88
N GLN A 91 -2.47 -1.37 -14.04
CA GLN A 91 -3.69 -0.62 -14.34
C GLN A 91 -4.98 -1.42 -14.13
N ALA A 92 -4.89 -2.73 -13.93
CA ALA A 92 -6.07 -3.57 -13.77
C ALA A 92 -6.65 -3.47 -12.35
N PRO A 93 -7.95 -3.19 -12.18
CA PRO A 93 -8.60 -3.24 -10.87
C PRO A 93 -8.56 -4.65 -10.28
N ARG A 94 -8.14 -4.77 -9.02
CA ARG A 94 -8.02 -6.02 -8.26
C ARG A 94 -8.55 -5.84 -6.85
N SER A 95 -9.11 -6.90 -6.28
CA SER A 95 -9.61 -6.84 -4.90
C SER A 95 -8.50 -6.45 -3.92
N THR A 96 -8.76 -5.41 -3.14
CA THR A 96 -7.77 -4.76 -2.27
C THR A 96 -7.37 -5.59 -1.04
N GLY A 97 -8.18 -6.58 -0.67
CA GLY A 97 -7.97 -7.28 0.60
C GLY A 97 -7.81 -6.28 1.76
N SER A 98 -6.74 -6.43 2.52
CA SER A 98 -6.45 -5.59 3.70
C SER A 98 -5.56 -4.36 3.41
N ILE A 99 -5.25 -4.08 2.14
CA ILE A 99 -4.30 -2.99 1.80
C ILE A 99 -4.83 -1.59 2.15
N LEU A 100 -6.14 -1.44 2.36
CA LEU A 100 -6.78 -0.18 2.72
C LEU A 100 -6.77 0.14 4.22
N LYS A 101 -6.45 -0.83 5.09
CA LYS A 101 -6.51 -0.66 6.56
C LYS A 101 -5.64 0.50 7.09
N PRO A 102 -4.42 0.75 6.59
CA PRO A 102 -3.61 1.89 7.04
C PRO A 102 -4.27 3.24 6.79
N PHE A 103 -5.03 3.39 5.72
CA PHE A 103 -5.73 4.64 5.42
C PHE A 103 -6.87 4.91 6.41
N LEU A 104 -7.58 3.88 6.87
CA LEU A 104 -8.60 4.01 7.91
C LEU A 104 -7.96 4.37 9.26
N TYR A 105 -6.90 3.66 9.63
CA TYR A 105 -6.15 3.93 10.86
C TYR A 105 -5.61 5.36 10.87
N TYR A 106 -4.98 5.80 9.78
CA TYR A 106 -4.53 7.17 9.57
C TYR A 106 -5.66 8.19 9.79
N ALA A 107 -6.80 7.98 9.12
CA ALA A 107 -7.91 8.91 9.15
C ALA A 107 -8.50 9.08 10.56
N MET A 108 -8.60 7.98 11.32
CA MET A 108 -9.07 8.01 12.70
C MET A 108 -8.06 8.67 13.65
N LEU A 109 -6.75 8.45 13.47
CA LEU A 109 -5.71 9.17 14.22
C LEU A 109 -5.76 10.68 13.95
N GLN A 110 -5.87 11.05 12.67
CA GLN A 110 -5.90 12.45 12.24
C GLN A 110 -7.08 13.23 12.84
N GLU A 111 -8.22 12.59 12.99
CA GLU A 111 -9.42 13.19 13.60
C GLU A 111 -9.41 13.14 15.13
N GLY A 112 -8.50 12.37 15.72
CA GLY A 112 -8.43 12.16 17.15
C GLY A 112 -9.51 11.21 17.68
N SER A 113 -10.14 10.40 16.84
CA SER A 113 -11.10 9.36 17.27
C SER A 113 -10.43 8.04 17.64
N LEU A 114 -9.11 7.98 17.55
CA LEU A 114 -8.28 6.83 17.88
C LEU A 114 -6.91 7.30 18.38
N LEU A 115 -6.38 6.63 19.40
CA LEU A 115 -4.96 6.70 19.77
C LEU A 115 -4.25 5.39 19.39
N PRO A 116 -2.92 5.38 19.18
CA PRO A 116 -2.19 4.16 18.81
C PRO A 116 -2.40 2.99 19.77
N HIS A 117 -2.56 3.28 21.08
CA HIS A 117 -2.74 2.28 22.12
C HIS A 117 -4.20 2.01 22.49
N THR A 118 -5.17 2.69 21.86
CA THR A 118 -6.60 2.43 22.08
C THR A 118 -6.90 0.95 21.89
N LEU A 119 -7.47 0.30 22.92
CA LEU A 119 -7.90 -1.07 22.81
C LEU A 119 -9.12 -1.20 21.91
N LEU A 120 -8.99 -2.04 20.91
CA LEU A 120 -10.06 -2.42 19.99
C LEU A 120 -10.56 -3.82 20.30
N PRO A 121 -11.87 -4.09 20.23
CA PRO A 121 -12.40 -5.43 20.43
C PRO A 121 -11.94 -6.36 19.31
N ASP A 122 -11.47 -7.54 19.70
CA ASP A 122 -11.16 -8.67 18.82
C ASP A 122 -11.91 -9.91 19.31
N ILE A 123 -13.23 -9.86 19.19
CA ILE A 123 -14.19 -10.89 19.60
C ILE A 123 -15.13 -11.20 18.44
N PRO A 124 -15.77 -12.37 18.39
CA PRO A 124 -16.78 -12.67 17.37
C PRO A 124 -17.87 -11.60 17.34
N ILE A 125 -18.15 -11.06 16.15
CA ILE A 125 -19.19 -10.05 15.95
C ILE A 125 -20.15 -10.49 14.83
N ASN A 126 -21.41 -10.07 14.97
CA ASN A 126 -22.42 -10.18 13.94
C ASN A 126 -23.08 -8.81 13.74
N ILE A 127 -22.92 -8.22 12.58
CA ILE A 127 -23.46 -6.92 12.23
C ILE A 127 -24.46 -7.12 11.08
N ASN A 128 -25.74 -7.23 11.39
CA ASN A 128 -26.82 -7.45 10.39
C ASN A 128 -26.54 -8.65 9.47
N GLY A 129 -26.06 -9.76 10.01
CA GLY A 129 -25.72 -10.96 9.25
C GLY A 129 -24.29 -10.99 8.68
N PHE A 130 -23.56 -9.89 8.74
CA PHE A 130 -22.14 -9.86 8.40
C PHE A 130 -21.30 -10.33 9.58
N THR A 131 -20.64 -11.48 9.44
CA THR A 131 -19.84 -12.16 10.48
C THR A 131 -18.37 -12.27 10.04
N PRO A 132 -17.58 -11.18 10.09
CA PRO A 132 -16.18 -11.23 9.71
C PRO A 132 -15.37 -12.12 10.66
N GLN A 133 -14.32 -12.73 10.14
CA GLN A 133 -13.37 -13.55 10.90
C GLN A 133 -11.95 -13.07 10.68
N ASN A 134 -11.08 -13.23 11.68
CA ASN A 134 -9.66 -13.07 11.49
C ASN A 134 -9.09 -14.17 10.59
N PHE A 135 -7.99 -13.90 9.91
CA PHE A 135 -7.35 -14.88 9.03
C PHE A 135 -6.91 -16.14 9.77
N SER A 136 -6.48 -15.99 11.04
CA SER A 136 -6.10 -17.08 11.95
C SER A 136 -7.27 -17.87 12.50
N LEU A 137 -8.51 -17.40 12.32
CA LEU A 137 -9.74 -17.89 12.97
C LEU A 137 -9.71 -17.80 14.51
N GLN A 138 -8.78 -17.02 15.08
CA GLN A 138 -8.61 -16.82 16.53
C GLN A 138 -9.00 -15.39 16.90
N PHE A 139 -9.37 -15.21 18.17
CA PHE A 139 -9.76 -13.93 18.75
C PHE A 139 -9.00 -13.73 20.06
N GLU A 140 -8.58 -12.49 20.35
CA GLU A 140 -7.73 -12.18 21.50
C GLU A 140 -8.43 -11.30 22.57
N GLY A 141 -9.73 -11.04 22.37
CA GLY A 141 -10.52 -10.22 23.27
C GLY A 141 -10.35 -8.74 23.00
N ALA A 142 -9.20 -8.17 23.26
CA ALA A 142 -8.89 -6.76 23.00
C ALA A 142 -7.42 -6.59 22.61
N VAL A 143 -7.17 -5.75 21.59
CA VAL A 143 -5.83 -5.54 21.02
C VAL A 143 -5.59 -4.04 20.80
N PRO A 144 -4.40 -3.50 21.11
CA PRO A 144 -4.04 -2.13 20.77
C PRO A 144 -4.20 -1.84 19.28
N ALA A 145 -4.70 -0.66 18.94
CA ALA A 145 -5.01 -0.30 17.54
C ALA A 145 -3.79 -0.40 16.61
N SER A 146 -2.60 0.01 17.07
CA SER A 146 -1.34 -0.12 16.31
C SER A 146 -0.98 -1.59 16.05
N GLU A 147 -1.15 -2.46 17.03
CA GLU A 147 -0.89 -3.89 16.90
C GLU A 147 -1.93 -4.57 15.99
N ALA A 148 -3.21 -4.20 16.14
CA ALA A 148 -4.28 -4.66 15.25
C ALA A 148 -4.00 -4.32 13.79
N LEU A 149 -3.44 -3.14 13.51
CA LEU A 149 -3.00 -2.74 12.17
C LEU A 149 -1.80 -3.57 11.71
N ALA A 150 -0.75 -3.69 12.53
CA ALA A 150 0.46 -4.44 12.20
C ALA A 150 0.16 -5.90 11.87
N ARG A 151 -0.70 -6.53 12.65
CA ARG A 151 -1.15 -7.92 12.46
C ARG A 151 -2.29 -8.05 11.45
N SER A 152 -2.77 -6.94 10.93
CA SER A 152 -3.84 -6.92 9.93
C SER A 152 -5.14 -7.60 10.37
N LEU A 153 -5.52 -7.50 11.66
CA LEU A 153 -6.72 -8.12 12.19
C LEU A 153 -7.98 -7.58 11.51
N ASN A 154 -8.92 -8.47 11.24
CA ASN A 154 -10.13 -8.12 10.49
C ASN A 154 -11.21 -7.52 11.41
N ILE A 155 -11.42 -8.09 12.59
CA ILE A 155 -12.47 -7.64 13.50
C ILE A 155 -12.21 -6.21 13.98
N PRO A 156 -11.01 -5.85 14.48
CA PRO A 156 -10.69 -4.47 14.82
C PRO A 156 -10.87 -3.51 13.64
N ALA A 157 -10.47 -3.91 12.43
CA ALA A 157 -10.62 -3.08 11.24
C ALA A 157 -12.09 -2.81 10.87
N VAL A 158 -12.94 -3.82 10.96
CA VAL A 158 -14.40 -3.68 10.74
C VAL A 158 -15.02 -2.78 11.82
N THR A 159 -14.64 -2.96 13.08
CA THR A 159 -15.11 -2.11 14.19
C THR A 159 -14.67 -0.65 13.99
N MET A 160 -13.42 -0.42 13.58
CA MET A 160 -12.94 0.92 13.23
C MET A 160 -13.77 1.53 12.10
N LEU A 161 -14.02 0.78 11.01
CA LEU A 161 -14.81 1.29 9.89
C LEU A 161 -16.27 1.57 10.28
N GLN A 162 -16.87 0.72 11.14
CA GLN A 162 -18.22 0.95 11.66
C GLN A 162 -18.29 2.26 12.46
N ARG A 163 -17.30 2.53 13.33
CA ARG A 163 -17.22 3.76 14.12
C ARG A 163 -16.92 5.00 13.28
N TYR A 164 -16.00 4.88 12.30
CA TYR A 164 -15.63 5.98 11.42
C TYR A 164 -16.72 6.35 10.41
N GLY A 165 -17.47 5.36 9.96
CA GLY A 165 -18.54 5.47 8.97
C GLY A 165 -18.07 5.14 7.56
N VAL A 166 -18.76 4.16 6.94
CA VAL A 166 -18.46 3.72 5.56
C VAL A 166 -18.54 4.87 4.54
N PRO A 167 -19.55 5.76 4.53
CA PRO A 167 -19.62 6.87 3.58
C PRO A 167 -18.43 7.82 3.69
N LYS A 168 -18.00 8.11 4.92
CA LYS A 168 -16.88 9.00 5.19
C LYS A 168 -15.56 8.40 4.69
N PHE A 169 -15.32 7.13 5.00
CA PHE A 169 -14.13 6.42 4.53
C PHE A 169 -14.11 6.27 3.00
N HIS A 170 -15.25 5.96 2.39
CA HIS A 170 -15.40 5.91 0.94
C HIS A 170 -15.03 7.26 0.29
N THR A 171 -15.51 8.38 0.82
CA THR A 171 -15.16 9.71 0.32
C THR A 171 -13.66 9.96 0.46
N PHE A 172 -13.07 9.62 1.61
CA PHE A 172 -11.64 9.75 1.85
C PHE A 172 -10.80 8.94 0.85
N LEU A 173 -11.16 7.67 0.58
CA LEU A 173 -10.44 6.84 -0.39
C LEU A 173 -10.45 7.45 -1.80
N ARG A 174 -11.56 8.07 -2.20
CA ARG A 174 -11.63 8.78 -3.49
C ARG A 174 -10.77 10.05 -3.51
N GLN A 175 -10.72 10.78 -2.40
CA GLN A 175 -9.88 11.98 -2.26
C GLN A 175 -8.39 11.67 -2.39
N ILE A 176 -7.94 10.51 -1.89
CA ILE A 176 -6.55 10.06 -2.01
C ILE A 176 -6.25 9.36 -3.34
N GLY A 177 -7.16 9.39 -4.30
CA GLY A 177 -6.91 8.97 -5.69
C GLY A 177 -7.28 7.53 -6.03
N LEU A 178 -8.02 6.79 -5.18
CA LEU A 178 -8.50 5.45 -5.51
C LEU A 178 -9.71 5.54 -6.46
N LYS A 179 -9.43 5.71 -7.76
CA LYS A 179 -10.40 6.08 -8.81
C LYS A 179 -11.44 4.99 -9.08
N THR A 180 -11.07 3.73 -8.87
CA THR A 180 -11.93 2.56 -9.12
C THR A 180 -13.00 2.34 -8.05
N ILE A 181 -12.87 2.97 -6.88
CA ILE A 181 -13.90 2.95 -5.81
C ILE A 181 -14.98 3.98 -6.15
N ASN A 182 -15.75 3.72 -7.19
CA ASN A 182 -16.66 4.68 -7.81
C ASN A 182 -18.16 4.37 -7.62
N ARG A 183 -18.50 3.21 -7.04
CA ARG A 183 -19.89 2.87 -6.70
C ARG A 183 -20.31 3.54 -5.39
N PRO A 184 -21.61 3.69 -5.11
CA PRO A 184 -22.07 4.25 -3.84
C PRO A 184 -21.49 3.52 -2.61
N ALA A 185 -21.26 4.22 -1.52
CA ALA A 185 -20.71 3.63 -0.29
C ALA A 185 -21.53 2.45 0.25
N SER A 186 -22.86 2.50 0.08
CA SER A 186 -23.79 1.42 0.46
C SER A 186 -23.55 0.10 -0.29
N HIS A 187 -22.98 0.18 -1.50
CA HIS A 187 -22.62 -0.99 -2.28
C HIS A 187 -21.49 -1.81 -1.60
N TYR A 188 -20.53 -1.13 -1.02
CA TYR A 188 -19.39 -1.75 -0.39
C TYR A 188 -19.67 -2.19 1.06
N GLY A 189 -20.42 -1.38 1.80
CA GLY A 189 -20.69 -1.64 3.21
C GLY A 189 -19.40 -1.83 4.02
N LEU A 190 -19.45 -2.64 5.07
CA LEU A 190 -18.28 -2.94 5.91
C LEU A 190 -17.23 -3.84 5.22
N SER A 191 -17.60 -4.52 4.13
CA SER A 191 -16.65 -5.31 3.34
C SER A 191 -15.58 -4.46 2.65
N LEU A 192 -15.79 -3.14 2.53
CA LEU A 192 -14.84 -2.17 1.97
C LEU A 192 -13.44 -2.33 2.56
N ILE A 193 -13.33 -2.58 3.87
CA ILE A 193 -12.03 -2.68 4.56
C ILE A 193 -11.39 -4.08 4.48
N LEU A 194 -12.11 -5.06 3.96
CA LEU A 194 -11.68 -6.47 3.85
C LEU A 194 -11.52 -6.94 2.39
N GLY A 195 -11.58 -6.03 1.42
CA GLY A 195 -11.42 -6.35 0.00
C GLY A 195 -12.72 -6.38 -0.80
N GLY A 196 -13.82 -5.83 -0.26
CA GLY A 196 -15.06 -5.62 -0.99
C GLY A 196 -14.97 -4.56 -2.09
N ALA A 197 -13.84 -3.86 -2.20
CA ALA A 197 -13.54 -2.92 -3.26
C ALA A 197 -12.35 -3.40 -4.11
N GLU A 198 -12.26 -2.89 -5.32
CA GLU A 198 -11.13 -3.10 -6.22
C GLU A 198 -10.36 -1.79 -6.40
N ALA A 199 -9.03 -1.90 -6.49
CA ALA A 199 -8.14 -0.80 -6.82
C ALA A 199 -7.04 -1.26 -7.79
N THR A 200 -6.42 -0.30 -8.47
CA THR A 200 -5.24 -0.57 -9.31
C THR A 200 -3.97 -0.55 -8.47
N LEU A 201 -2.94 -1.28 -8.88
CA LEU A 201 -1.63 -1.19 -8.24
C LEU A 201 -1.07 0.23 -8.34
N TRP A 202 -1.36 0.92 -9.43
CA TRP A 202 -1.06 2.32 -9.66
C TRP A 202 -1.63 3.22 -8.55
N ASP A 203 -2.96 3.21 -8.38
CA ASP A 203 -3.64 4.10 -7.43
C ASP A 203 -3.21 3.81 -5.98
N VAL A 204 -3.09 2.53 -5.61
CA VAL A 204 -2.66 2.11 -4.27
C VAL A 204 -1.23 2.57 -3.99
N THR A 205 -0.29 2.33 -4.91
CA THR A 205 1.12 2.70 -4.71
C THR A 205 1.29 4.21 -4.61
N ASN A 206 0.56 4.99 -5.44
CA ASN A 206 0.53 6.45 -5.34
C ASN A 206 -0.02 6.94 -4.00
N ALA A 207 -1.11 6.35 -3.49
CA ALA A 207 -1.68 6.75 -2.20
C ALA A 207 -0.68 6.54 -1.04
N TYR A 208 0.09 5.46 -1.07
CA TYR A 208 1.18 5.25 -0.10
C TYR A 208 2.36 6.20 -0.33
N ALA A 209 2.68 6.54 -1.59
CA ALA A 209 3.68 7.56 -1.90
C ALA A 209 3.28 8.93 -1.35
N TYR A 210 2.01 9.33 -1.42
CA TYR A 210 1.50 10.57 -0.82
C TYR A 210 1.74 10.63 0.68
N MET A 211 1.53 9.52 1.41
CA MET A 211 1.88 9.44 2.83
C MET A 211 3.36 9.70 3.04
N GLY A 212 4.25 9.05 2.27
CA GLY A 212 5.70 9.27 2.37
C GLY A 212 6.10 10.72 2.06
N ARG A 213 5.51 11.31 1.01
CA ARG A 213 5.75 12.71 0.62
C ARG A 213 5.31 13.71 1.69
N SER A 214 4.22 13.42 2.42
CA SER A 214 3.79 14.28 3.54
C SER A 214 4.84 14.36 4.65
N LEU A 215 5.53 13.25 4.96
CA LEU A 215 6.64 13.24 5.94
C LEU A 215 7.88 14.00 5.45
N LEU A 216 8.07 14.09 4.15
CA LEU A 216 9.13 14.86 3.50
C LEU A 216 8.71 16.32 3.24
N GLN A 217 7.50 16.72 3.59
CA GLN A 217 6.92 18.04 3.32
C GLN A 217 6.93 18.39 1.82
N LEU A 218 6.69 17.39 0.97
CA LEU A 218 6.61 17.52 -0.48
C LEU A 218 5.16 17.50 -0.95
N PRO A 219 4.83 18.14 -2.10
CA PRO A 219 3.47 18.12 -2.66
C PRO A 219 2.96 16.70 -2.88
N GLN A 220 1.70 16.44 -2.51
CA GLN A 220 1.04 15.14 -2.61
C GLN A 220 0.30 15.06 -3.97
N THR A 221 1.05 14.90 -5.04
CA THR A 221 0.54 14.80 -6.41
C THR A 221 0.77 13.41 -6.98
N GLU A 222 -0.01 13.02 -7.99
CA GLU A 222 0.20 11.76 -8.72
C GLU A 222 1.60 11.75 -9.34
N CYS A 223 2.27 10.59 -9.33
CA CYS A 223 3.62 10.47 -9.85
C CYS A 223 3.65 10.58 -11.39
N SER A 224 4.78 11.05 -11.92
CA SER A 224 5.01 11.16 -13.35
C SER A 224 5.62 9.89 -13.94
N LEU A 225 5.21 9.55 -15.16
CA LEU A 225 5.83 8.51 -16.02
C LEU A 225 6.60 9.10 -17.19
N LEU A 226 6.37 10.38 -17.50
CA LEU A 226 6.97 11.08 -18.65
C LEU A 226 7.82 12.24 -18.18
N LEU A 227 8.96 12.47 -18.84
CA LEU A 227 9.84 13.60 -18.59
C LEU A 227 9.46 14.82 -19.44
N ALA A 228 9.17 14.61 -20.74
CA ALA A 228 8.76 15.66 -21.68
C ALA A 228 8.20 15.04 -22.97
N ASP A 229 7.48 15.85 -23.74
CA ASP A 229 7.19 15.53 -25.14
C ASP A 229 8.37 15.91 -26.05
N ALA A 230 8.68 15.07 -27.03
CA ALA A 230 9.78 15.28 -27.97
C ALA A 230 9.59 16.52 -28.88
N GLU A 231 8.41 17.12 -28.93
CA GLU A 231 8.08 18.23 -29.83
C GLU A 231 8.27 19.61 -29.19
N GLY A 232 8.83 19.72 -27.97
CA GLY A 232 9.14 21.02 -27.35
C GLY A 232 7.93 21.96 -27.14
N SER A 233 6.71 21.50 -27.37
CA SER A 233 5.49 22.19 -26.95
C SER A 233 5.44 22.12 -25.44
N GLY A 234 5.82 23.18 -24.74
CA GLY A 234 6.03 23.31 -23.30
C GLY A 234 4.86 22.95 -22.37
N GLU A 235 3.98 22.12 -22.82
CA GLU A 235 3.01 21.40 -22.03
C GLU A 235 3.58 20.00 -21.76
N SER A 236 4.38 19.90 -20.67
CA SER A 236 4.44 18.60 -19.98
C SER A 236 2.99 18.26 -19.66
N GLU A 237 2.31 17.48 -20.52
CA GLU A 237 1.18 16.66 -20.07
C GLU A 237 1.74 15.71 -19.04
N VAL A 238 1.99 16.28 -17.87
CA VAL A 238 2.04 15.54 -16.64
C VAL A 238 0.74 14.73 -16.67
N PHE A 239 0.84 13.40 -16.75
CA PHE A 239 -0.25 12.52 -16.34
C PHE A 239 -0.54 12.70 -14.84
N ALA A 240 -0.14 13.81 -14.28
CA ALA A 240 -0.50 14.38 -13.01
C ALA A 240 -1.63 15.39 -13.23
N SER A 241 -2.79 14.94 -13.66
CA SER A 241 -4.02 15.76 -13.55
C SER A 241 -4.53 15.85 -12.12
N GLY A 242 -3.66 15.60 -11.15
CA GLY A 242 -3.99 15.62 -9.75
C GLY A 242 -3.74 17.00 -9.14
N LYS A 243 -4.78 17.75 -8.79
CA LYS A 243 -4.66 18.77 -7.73
C LYS A 243 -3.90 18.15 -6.57
N SER A 244 -2.90 18.87 -6.02
CA SER A 244 -2.27 18.45 -4.77
C SER A 244 -3.39 18.15 -3.77
N THR A 245 -3.38 16.95 -3.21
CA THR A 245 -4.45 16.57 -2.30
C THR A 245 -4.22 17.11 -0.90
N ASP A 246 -2.97 17.41 -0.51
CA ASP A 246 -2.51 17.79 0.85
C ASP A 246 -3.33 17.11 1.97
N THR A 247 -3.83 15.93 1.65
CA THR A 247 -4.78 15.19 2.49
C THR A 247 -4.09 14.53 3.68
N PHE A 248 -2.83 14.11 3.46
CA PHE A 248 -2.07 13.43 4.49
C PHE A 248 -1.25 14.41 5.33
N GLN A 249 -1.48 14.38 6.65
CA GLN A 249 -0.76 15.20 7.63
C GLN A 249 0.39 14.40 8.26
N PRO A 250 1.59 14.98 8.41
CA PRO A 250 2.79 14.25 8.80
C PRO A 250 2.68 13.49 10.13
N GLY A 251 2.00 14.06 11.11
CA GLY A 251 1.91 13.44 12.45
C GLY A 251 1.16 12.11 12.44
N ALA A 252 -0.02 12.06 11.81
CA ALA A 252 -0.80 10.83 11.72
C ALA A 252 -0.13 9.80 10.80
N VAL A 253 0.52 10.25 9.71
CA VAL A 253 1.32 9.37 8.85
C VAL A 253 2.48 8.76 9.63
N TRP A 254 3.21 9.55 10.42
CA TRP A 254 4.29 9.06 11.26
C TRP A 254 3.83 7.93 12.19
N GLN A 255 2.73 8.13 12.91
CA GLN A 255 2.18 7.09 13.79
C GLN A 255 1.72 5.86 13.01
N THR A 256 1.13 6.06 11.82
CA THR A 256 0.72 4.95 10.94
C THR A 256 1.92 4.15 10.45
N PHE A 257 2.97 4.84 9.97
CA PHE A 257 4.17 4.15 9.49
C PHE A 257 4.93 3.45 10.61
N ASN A 258 4.98 4.02 11.81
CA ASN A 258 5.55 3.32 12.97
C ASN A 258 4.82 2.00 13.25
N ALA A 259 3.48 1.99 13.22
CA ALA A 259 2.73 0.75 13.37
C ALA A 259 3.04 -0.25 12.22
N LEU A 260 3.25 0.24 11.00
CA LEU A 260 3.58 -0.60 9.84
C LEU A 260 5.03 -1.12 9.84
N THR A 261 5.95 -0.54 10.58
CA THR A 261 7.29 -1.11 10.77
C THR A 261 7.28 -2.32 11.70
N GLU A 262 6.23 -2.49 12.51
CA GLU A 262 6.07 -3.63 13.43
C GLU A 262 5.51 -4.88 12.73
N VAL A 263 5.13 -4.80 11.47
CA VAL A 263 4.68 -5.96 10.68
C VAL A 263 5.84 -6.95 10.54
N ASN A 264 5.61 -8.22 10.91
CA ASN A 264 6.62 -9.27 10.79
C ASN A 264 7.05 -9.45 9.33
N ARG A 265 8.34 -9.38 9.09
CA ARG A 265 8.91 -9.64 7.76
C ARG A 265 8.88 -11.12 7.43
N PRO A 266 8.69 -11.50 6.15
CA PRO A 266 8.91 -12.87 5.73
C PRO A 266 10.34 -13.31 6.07
N GLU A 267 10.48 -14.53 6.59
CA GLU A 267 11.78 -15.18 6.85
C GLU A 267 12.66 -14.55 7.93
N GLU A 268 12.28 -13.38 8.50
CA GLU A 268 13.11 -12.65 9.47
C GLU A 268 12.34 -12.37 10.77
N ILE A 269 12.65 -13.14 11.80
CA ILE A 269 11.97 -12.99 13.10
C ILE A 269 12.48 -11.76 13.85
N ASP A 270 13.75 -11.36 13.67
CA ASP A 270 14.38 -10.26 14.43
C ASP A 270 15.20 -9.31 13.55
N TRP A 271 14.56 -8.76 12.50
CA TRP A 271 15.23 -7.83 11.60
C TRP A 271 15.78 -6.57 12.29
N LYS A 272 15.21 -6.18 13.44
CA LYS A 272 15.62 -4.98 14.21
C LYS A 272 17.01 -5.14 14.80
N SER A 273 17.45 -6.36 15.07
CA SER A 273 18.78 -6.65 15.57
C SER A 273 19.84 -6.76 14.47
N ILE A 274 19.43 -6.71 13.19
CA ILE A 274 20.34 -6.82 12.04
C ILE A 274 20.71 -5.41 11.55
N PRO A 275 21.97 -4.92 11.77
CA PRO A 275 22.35 -3.53 11.49
C PRO A 275 22.22 -3.11 10.03
N SER A 276 22.30 -4.06 9.09
CA SER A 276 22.16 -3.81 7.65
C SER A 276 20.71 -3.64 7.20
N MET A 277 19.73 -3.98 8.04
CA MET A 277 18.33 -3.88 7.71
C MET A 277 17.75 -2.53 8.11
N HIS A 278 17.11 -1.90 7.14
CA HIS A 278 16.47 -0.61 7.35
C HIS A 278 14.96 -0.76 7.57
N PRO A 279 14.34 0.14 8.38
CA PRO A 279 12.90 0.15 8.55
C PRO A 279 12.18 0.38 7.21
N ILE A 280 11.13 -0.39 6.99
CA ILE A 280 10.19 -0.24 5.88
C ILE A 280 8.79 -0.27 6.48
N ALA A 281 8.01 0.79 6.27
CA ALA A 281 6.59 0.73 6.58
C ALA A 281 5.90 -0.08 5.48
N TRP A 282 5.33 -1.24 5.80
CA TRP A 282 4.77 -2.10 4.78
C TRP A 282 3.45 -2.74 5.18
N LYS A 283 2.63 -3.04 4.18
CA LYS A 283 1.33 -3.66 4.37
C LYS A 283 1.07 -4.71 3.32
N THR A 284 0.45 -5.80 3.75
CA THR A 284 -0.04 -6.86 2.86
C THR A 284 -1.55 -6.78 2.68
N GLY A 285 -2.00 -7.28 1.54
CA GLY A 285 -3.39 -7.60 1.26
C GLY A 285 -3.52 -9.01 0.71
N THR A 286 -4.60 -9.68 1.08
CA THR A 286 -5.00 -10.98 0.51
C THR A 286 -6.48 -10.90 0.26
N SER A 287 -6.92 -11.13 -0.97
CA SER A 287 -8.34 -11.10 -1.30
C SER A 287 -9.04 -12.40 -0.88
N HIS A 288 -10.35 -12.30 -0.71
CA HIS A 288 -11.18 -13.48 -0.47
C HIS A 288 -11.05 -14.48 -1.64
N GLY A 289 -10.91 -15.77 -1.32
CA GLY A 289 -10.69 -16.82 -2.30
C GLY A 289 -9.27 -16.87 -2.88
N PHE A 290 -8.29 -16.20 -2.23
CA PHE A 290 -6.88 -16.28 -2.61
C PHE A 290 -6.62 -15.95 -4.09
N ARG A 291 -7.21 -14.85 -4.60
CA ARG A 291 -7.06 -14.39 -6.00
C ARG A 291 -5.99 -13.34 -6.17
N ASP A 292 -5.85 -12.47 -5.17
CA ASP A 292 -4.96 -11.31 -5.21
C ASP A 292 -4.12 -11.27 -3.94
N ALA A 293 -2.81 -11.21 -4.10
CA ALA A 293 -1.85 -11.01 -3.04
C ALA A 293 -1.12 -9.69 -3.28
N TRP A 294 -1.12 -8.81 -2.29
CA TRP A 294 -0.54 -7.50 -2.33
C TRP A 294 0.57 -7.34 -1.30
N ALA A 295 1.57 -6.55 -1.63
CA ALA A 295 2.47 -5.94 -0.67
C ALA A 295 2.82 -4.53 -1.15
N VAL A 296 2.72 -3.55 -0.26
CA VAL A 296 3.18 -2.19 -0.52
C VAL A 296 4.08 -1.76 0.62
N GLY A 297 5.23 -1.19 0.28
CA GLY A 297 6.22 -0.72 1.24
C GLY A 297 6.68 0.70 0.94
N VAL A 298 7.03 1.44 1.99
CA VAL A 298 7.49 2.84 1.89
C VAL A 298 8.74 3.02 2.72
N THR A 299 9.72 3.67 2.10
CA THR A 299 10.92 4.23 2.72
C THR A 299 11.00 5.73 2.41
N PRO A 300 11.92 6.50 2.98
CA PRO A 300 12.09 7.93 2.63
C PRO A 300 12.41 8.22 1.17
N HIS A 301 12.83 7.24 0.40
CA HIS A 301 13.17 7.44 -1.01
C HIS A 301 12.18 6.76 -1.96
N TYR A 302 11.67 5.58 -1.60
CA TYR A 302 10.90 4.77 -2.53
C TYR A 302 9.61 4.27 -1.92
N THR A 303 8.58 4.24 -2.77
CA THR A 303 7.39 3.42 -2.55
C THR A 303 7.40 2.30 -3.57
N VAL A 304 7.25 1.08 -3.09
CA VAL A 304 7.19 -0.13 -3.92
C VAL A 304 5.82 -0.77 -3.75
N GLY A 305 5.14 -1.01 -4.85
CA GLY A 305 3.92 -1.79 -4.90
C GLY A 305 4.15 -3.11 -5.64
N VAL A 306 3.66 -4.20 -5.06
CA VAL A 306 3.72 -5.56 -5.63
C VAL A 306 2.34 -6.17 -5.62
N TRP A 307 1.94 -6.77 -6.72
CA TRP A 307 0.78 -7.64 -6.85
C TRP A 307 1.19 -8.99 -7.43
N VAL A 308 0.67 -10.08 -6.86
CA VAL A 308 0.88 -11.46 -7.32
C VAL A 308 -0.47 -12.15 -7.42
N GLY A 309 -0.70 -12.91 -8.49
CA GLY A 309 -1.96 -13.63 -8.67
C GLY A 309 -2.09 -14.24 -10.05
N ASN A 310 -3.33 -14.48 -10.46
CA ASN A 310 -3.67 -14.86 -11.83
C ASN A 310 -4.51 -13.76 -12.48
N ALA A 311 -4.10 -13.24 -13.63
CA ALA A 311 -4.82 -12.18 -14.34
C ALA A 311 -6.24 -12.61 -14.73
N THR A 312 -6.49 -13.91 -14.85
CA THR A 312 -7.82 -14.51 -15.06
C THR A 312 -8.73 -14.39 -13.84
N GLY A 313 -8.22 -14.04 -12.67
CA GLY A 313 -8.97 -14.03 -11.41
C GLY A 313 -9.08 -15.41 -10.74
N GLU A 314 -8.37 -16.42 -11.23
CA GLU A 314 -8.32 -17.73 -10.60
C GLU A 314 -7.57 -17.66 -9.26
N GLY A 315 -8.24 -18.08 -8.18
CA GLY A 315 -7.61 -18.19 -6.86
C GLY A 315 -6.76 -19.44 -6.71
N LYS A 316 -5.68 -19.36 -5.94
CA LYS A 316 -4.81 -20.49 -5.63
C LYS A 316 -4.61 -20.62 -4.13
N PRO A 317 -4.78 -21.81 -3.54
CA PRO A 317 -4.43 -22.04 -2.14
C PRO A 317 -2.98 -21.63 -1.89
N GLY A 318 -2.73 -20.84 -0.83
CA GLY A 318 -1.39 -20.34 -0.51
C GLY A 318 -1.01 -19.02 -1.14
N LEU A 319 -1.82 -18.44 -2.04
CA LEU A 319 -1.64 -17.08 -2.55
C LEU A 319 -2.00 -16.07 -1.45
N VAL A 320 -1.06 -15.82 -0.56
CA VAL A 320 -1.20 -14.95 0.62
C VAL A 320 -0.17 -13.84 0.53
N GLY A 321 -0.60 -12.60 0.70
CA GLY A 321 0.26 -11.42 0.55
C GLY A 321 1.60 -11.52 1.28
N ALA A 322 1.59 -11.99 2.54
CA ALA A 322 2.81 -12.13 3.33
C ALA A 322 3.77 -13.24 2.80
N ARG A 323 3.25 -14.26 2.13
CA ARG A 323 4.04 -15.41 1.66
C ARG A 323 4.44 -15.31 0.19
N THR A 324 3.79 -14.44 -0.59
CA THR A 324 4.04 -14.31 -2.02
C THR A 324 4.50 -12.89 -2.36
N ALA A 325 3.65 -11.88 -2.25
CA ALA A 325 4.02 -10.50 -2.58
C ALA A 325 5.03 -9.87 -1.59
N GLY A 326 5.01 -10.27 -0.31
CA GLY A 326 5.95 -9.79 0.71
C GLY A 326 7.42 -10.11 0.39
N PRO A 327 7.81 -11.37 0.15
CA PRO A 327 9.18 -11.72 -0.24
C PRO A 327 9.66 -10.95 -1.48
N VAL A 328 8.81 -10.80 -2.50
CA VAL A 328 9.11 -9.99 -3.70
C VAL A 328 9.37 -8.53 -3.32
N LEU A 329 8.54 -7.94 -2.44
CA LEU A 329 8.70 -6.57 -1.97
C LEU A 329 10.06 -6.34 -1.33
N PHE A 330 10.50 -7.23 -0.43
CA PHE A 330 11.79 -7.11 0.25
C PHE A 330 12.96 -7.36 -0.70
N ASP A 331 12.85 -8.29 -1.64
CA ASP A 331 13.85 -8.49 -2.70
C ASP A 331 14.01 -7.22 -3.54
N VAL A 332 12.91 -6.58 -3.96
CA VAL A 332 12.93 -5.29 -4.65
C VAL A 332 13.62 -4.20 -3.82
N PHE A 333 13.30 -4.07 -2.52
CA PHE A 333 13.97 -3.09 -1.67
C PHE A 333 15.46 -3.36 -1.49
N SER A 334 15.90 -4.61 -1.56
CA SER A 334 17.33 -4.96 -1.49
C SER A 334 18.12 -4.52 -2.72
N LEU A 335 17.44 -4.36 -3.86
CA LEU A 335 18.02 -3.87 -5.13
C LEU A 335 18.05 -2.33 -5.20
N LEU A 336 17.31 -1.65 -4.34
CA LEU A 336 17.25 -0.20 -4.30
C LEU A 336 18.29 0.38 -3.33
N PRO A 337 18.79 1.60 -3.57
CA PRO A 337 19.69 2.26 -2.64
C PRO A 337 19.13 2.31 -1.21
N PRO A 338 19.92 1.94 -0.18
CA PRO A 338 19.47 1.95 1.21
C PRO A 338 19.19 3.37 1.68
N THR A 339 18.23 3.52 2.59
CA THR A 339 17.81 4.82 3.09
C THR A 339 17.76 4.82 4.62
N ARG A 340 18.01 5.98 5.24
CA ARG A 340 17.69 6.17 6.66
C ARG A 340 16.17 6.25 6.83
N TRP A 341 15.69 6.02 8.06
CA TRP A 341 14.28 6.17 8.35
C TRP A 341 13.83 7.64 8.30
N PHE A 342 12.53 7.87 8.15
CA PHE A 342 11.93 9.19 8.21
C PHE A 342 12.27 9.89 9.55
N LYS A 343 12.52 11.18 9.51
CA LYS A 343 12.61 11.98 10.72
C LYS A 343 11.21 12.15 11.32
N ARG A 344 11.12 12.03 12.65
CA ARG A 344 9.86 12.36 13.33
C ARG A 344 9.50 13.82 13.03
N PRO A 345 8.27 14.12 12.61
CA PRO A 345 7.80 15.49 12.49
C PRO A 345 7.96 16.22 13.84
N GLY A 346 8.43 17.47 13.81
CA GLY A 346 8.68 18.28 15.01
C GLY A 346 7.39 18.56 15.79
N ASP A 347 7.06 19.79 16.02
CA ASP A 347 6.03 20.30 16.93
C ASP A 347 4.56 19.91 16.65
N VAL A 348 4.34 18.72 16.05
CA VAL A 348 3.00 18.20 15.73
C VAL A 348 2.40 17.30 16.82
N PHE A 349 3.17 16.99 17.87
CA PHE A 349 2.74 16.13 18.96
C PHE A 349 2.66 16.86 20.29
N VAL A 350 1.72 16.44 21.13
CA VAL A 350 1.60 16.90 22.53
C VAL A 350 1.78 15.71 23.46
N LYS A 351 2.31 15.98 24.66
CA LYS A 351 2.37 14.97 25.74
C LYS A 351 1.00 14.83 26.37
N ALA A 352 0.52 13.60 26.54
CA ALA A 352 -0.71 13.31 27.25
C ALA A 352 -0.57 12.07 28.12
N GLU A 353 -1.27 12.05 29.25
CA GLU A 353 -1.40 10.86 30.07
C GLU A 353 -2.47 9.93 29.47
N VAL A 354 -2.05 8.72 29.14
CA VAL A 354 -2.88 7.69 28.54
C VAL A 354 -3.02 6.55 29.52
N CYS A 355 -4.23 6.07 29.72
CA CYS A 355 -4.53 4.94 30.59
C CYS A 355 -3.90 3.66 30.03
N ARG A 356 -3.04 3.01 30.82
CA ARG A 356 -2.33 1.79 30.41
C ARG A 356 -3.27 0.63 30.09
N LYS A 357 -4.41 0.54 30.83
CA LYS A 357 -5.39 -0.55 30.66
C LYS A 357 -6.29 -0.38 29.44
N SER A 358 -6.62 0.84 29.01
CA SER A 358 -7.59 1.07 27.94
C SER A 358 -6.99 1.70 26.68
N GLY A 359 -5.82 2.34 26.80
CA GLY A 359 -5.19 3.09 25.70
C GLY A 359 -5.90 4.41 25.36
N HIS A 360 -6.91 4.84 26.13
CA HIS A 360 -7.56 6.14 26.04
C HIS A 360 -6.88 7.18 26.93
N LEU A 361 -7.23 8.44 26.78
CA LEU A 361 -6.79 9.49 27.71
C LEU A 361 -7.16 9.10 29.16
N LYS A 362 -6.31 9.55 30.09
CA LYS A 362 -6.51 9.33 31.51
C LYS A 362 -7.86 9.85 31.96
N GLY A 363 -8.71 8.96 32.43
CA GLY A 363 -9.96 9.26 33.14
C GLY A 363 -9.79 9.22 34.65
N ARG A 364 -10.83 9.61 35.36
CA ARG A 364 -10.85 9.64 36.85
C ARG A 364 -10.61 8.28 37.54
N PHE A 365 -10.82 7.17 36.82
CA PHE A 365 -10.67 5.81 37.33
C PHE A 365 -9.39 5.11 36.83
N CYS A 366 -8.48 5.84 36.12
CA CYS A 366 -7.23 5.27 35.67
C CYS A 366 -6.23 5.24 36.81
N GLU A 367 -5.85 4.04 37.23
CA GLU A 367 -4.85 3.82 38.29
C GLU A 367 -3.43 3.94 37.74
N GLU A 368 -3.21 3.47 36.52
CA GLU A 368 -1.89 3.46 35.86
C GLU A 368 -1.96 4.19 34.53
N THR A 369 -1.00 5.08 34.32
CA THR A 369 -0.89 5.88 33.08
C THR A 369 0.53 5.86 32.54
N ASP A 370 0.63 6.01 31.22
CA ASP A 370 1.86 6.30 30.52
C ASP A 370 1.78 7.70 29.90
N THR A 371 2.89 8.42 29.89
CA THR A 371 2.98 9.71 29.18
C THR A 371 3.39 9.44 27.73
N LEU A 372 2.48 9.66 26.80
CA LEU A 372 2.69 9.41 25.38
C LEU A 372 2.64 10.68 24.55
N LEU A 373 3.28 10.63 23.40
CA LEU A 373 3.18 11.66 22.36
C LEU A 373 1.98 11.31 21.47
N ILE A 374 0.98 12.16 21.49
CA ILE A 374 -0.24 12.03 20.68
C ILE A 374 -0.44 13.25 19.79
N LEU A 375 -1.28 13.13 18.78
CA LEU A 375 -1.72 14.29 18.02
C LEU A 375 -2.64 15.17 18.87
N PRO A 376 -2.63 16.52 18.71
CA PRO A 376 -3.52 17.42 19.45
C PRO A 376 -5.00 17.06 19.30
N ALA A 377 -5.41 16.55 18.14
CA ALA A 377 -6.78 16.08 17.91
C ALA A 377 -7.16 14.94 18.88
N GLY A 378 -6.21 14.09 19.27
CA GLY A 378 -6.41 12.98 20.20
C GLY A 378 -6.72 13.39 21.64
N LEU A 379 -6.55 14.69 22.00
CA LEU A 379 -7.00 15.21 23.30
C LEU A 379 -8.53 15.18 23.48
N LYS A 380 -9.28 14.76 22.47
CA LYS A 380 -10.74 14.60 22.51
C LYS A 380 -11.18 13.15 22.76
N THR A 381 -10.24 12.20 22.73
CA THR A 381 -10.50 10.77 22.92
C THR A 381 -10.49 10.41 24.38
#